data_9321c846e249b2c4c852477d586e05eb
#
_entry.id   9321c846e249b2c4c852477d586e05eb
#
_cell.length_a   1.000
_cell.length_b   1.000
_cell.length_c   1.000
_cell.angle_alpha   90.00
_cell.angle_beta   90.00
_cell.angle_gamma   90.00
#
_symmetry.space_group_name_H-M   'P 1'
#
loop_
_entity.id
_entity.type
_entity.pdbx_description
1 polymer ?
#
loop_
_entity_poly.entity_id
_entity_poly.type
_entity_poly.pdbx_seq_one_letter_code
_entity_poly.pdbx_strand_id
1 'polypeptide(L)'
;MRAFGIDLEKYLTKKKVLFLMLFSAFALISYQFNFSTILGLEKNETFTFFQFMGPIGAGIFDPFLGAFSVLLVEVANFLIKGTIIDLSAPAGLFTIARFFPMVFAAIYFGSKTKNTVVIPLICIALFIIHPVGGQAWLYSLYWLIPVLAIFWKDNLFIKSVGTTLTAHAVGSVAFLYLFSTTPAFWLALIPVVAFERLSFAIGITLSYVGMNTALDVLSHKVDLGCLHIDQRYAFLKGKATA
;
A
#
# COMPACT_ATOMS: atom_id res chain seq x y z
N MET A 1 16.92 0.90 25.02
CA MET A 1 15.51 0.56 25.31
C MET A 1 15.13 -0.69 24.50
N ARG A 2 14.75 -1.80 25.14
CA ARG A 2 14.38 -3.06 24.44
C ARG A 2 12.86 -3.21 24.45
N ALA A 3 12.23 -3.30 23.28
CA ALA A 3 10.83 -3.66 23.13
C ALA A 3 10.75 -4.88 22.19
N PHE A 4 10.03 -5.91 22.60
CA PHE A 4 9.88 -7.17 21.82
C PHE A 4 11.20 -7.86 21.43
N GLY A 5 12.26 -7.73 22.25
CA GLY A 5 13.58 -8.30 21.95
C GLY A 5 14.45 -7.51 20.98
N ILE A 6 13.95 -6.37 20.48
CA ILE A 6 14.65 -5.50 19.54
C ILE A 6 15.31 -4.35 20.32
N ASP A 7 16.59 -4.13 20.07
CA ASP A 7 17.28 -2.93 20.55
C ASP A 7 16.88 -1.74 19.68
N LEU A 8 15.95 -0.92 20.18
CA LEU A 8 15.37 0.20 19.45
C LEU A 8 16.42 1.23 19.02
N GLU A 9 17.47 1.46 19.79
CA GLU A 9 18.52 2.44 19.44
C GLU A 9 19.35 1.96 18.25
N LYS A 10 19.62 0.65 18.20
CA LYS A 10 20.31 0.03 17.08
C LYS A 10 19.42 -0.08 15.84
N TYR A 11 18.11 -0.23 16.02
CA TYR A 11 17.14 -0.37 14.95
C TYR A 11 16.74 0.99 14.34
N LEU A 12 16.52 2.01 15.20
CA LEU A 12 16.13 3.38 14.83
C LEU A 12 17.33 4.34 14.95
N THR A 13 18.28 4.22 14.03
CA THR A 13 19.39 5.18 13.97
C THR A 13 18.87 6.56 13.55
N LYS A 14 19.56 7.64 13.96
CA LYS A 14 19.22 9.03 13.56
C LYS A 14 19.09 9.18 12.05
N LYS A 15 19.98 8.54 11.27
CA LYS A 15 19.93 8.53 9.80
C LYS A 15 18.64 7.86 9.30
N LYS A 16 18.30 6.69 9.82
CA LYS A 16 17.10 5.93 9.40
C LYS A 16 15.82 6.71 9.70
N VAL A 17 15.75 7.36 10.86
CA VAL A 17 14.63 8.25 11.23
C VAL A 17 14.53 9.45 10.27
N LEU A 18 15.66 10.10 9.94
CA LEU A 18 15.68 11.21 8.98
C LEU A 18 15.14 10.77 7.61
N PHE A 19 15.61 9.63 7.08
CA PHE A 19 15.12 9.13 5.80
C PHE A 19 13.66 8.71 5.85
N LEU A 20 13.19 8.15 6.97
CA LEU A 20 11.79 7.84 7.18
C LEU A 20 10.92 9.12 7.15
N MET A 21 11.36 10.19 7.80
CA MET A 21 10.67 11.49 7.76
C MET A 21 10.64 12.09 6.37
N LEU A 22 11.78 12.06 5.64
CA LEU A 22 11.85 12.55 4.26
C LEU A 22 10.94 11.75 3.32
N PHE A 23 10.94 10.42 3.45
CA PHE A 23 10.04 9.55 2.69
C PHE A 23 8.58 9.84 3.01
N SER A 24 8.23 9.99 4.31
CA SER A 24 6.87 10.30 4.73
C SER A 24 6.41 11.67 4.22
N ALA A 25 7.28 12.68 4.23
CA ALA A 25 6.99 13.99 3.66
C ALA A 25 6.75 13.91 2.14
N PHE A 26 7.59 13.17 1.42
CA PHE A 26 7.41 12.94 -0.01
C PHE A 26 6.11 12.17 -0.33
N ALA A 27 5.80 11.15 0.45
CA ALA A 27 4.56 10.39 0.34
C ALA A 27 3.33 11.28 0.65
N LEU A 28 3.44 12.20 1.63
CA LEU A 28 2.39 13.16 1.95
C LEU A 28 2.16 14.17 0.80
N ILE A 29 3.23 14.61 0.13
CA ILE A 29 3.13 15.44 -1.07
C ILE A 29 2.40 14.66 -2.19
N SER A 30 2.72 13.36 -2.38
CA SER A 30 2.06 12.53 -3.38
C SER A 30 0.55 12.38 -3.14
N TYR A 31 0.09 12.57 -1.91
CA TYR A 31 -1.32 12.58 -1.53
C TYR A 31 -2.10 13.75 -2.15
N GLN A 32 -1.42 14.84 -2.52
CA GLN A 32 -2.06 16.02 -3.10
C GLN A 32 -2.35 15.88 -4.60
N PHE A 33 -1.76 14.88 -5.26
CA PHE A 33 -1.94 14.63 -6.69
C PHE A 33 -2.98 13.55 -6.92
N ASN A 34 -4.09 13.92 -7.55
CA ASN A 34 -5.21 13.03 -7.81
C ASN A 34 -4.96 12.23 -9.10
N PHE A 35 -5.01 10.89 -9.00
CA PHE A 35 -4.80 9.96 -10.11
C PHE A 35 -6.13 9.50 -10.75
N SER A 36 -7.22 9.46 -10.01
CA SER A 36 -8.51 8.98 -10.51
C SER A 36 -9.06 9.82 -11.68
N THR A 37 -8.76 11.11 -11.71
CA THR A 37 -9.12 12.01 -12.82
C THR A 37 -8.44 11.63 -14.13
N ILE A 38 -7.22 11.06 -14.09
CA ILE A 38 -6.47 10.59 -15.27
C ILE A 38 -7.12 9.32 -15.83
N LEU A 39 -7.70 8.48 -14.97
CA LEU A 39 -8.35 7.24 -15.38
C LEU A 39 -9.81 7.43 -15.83
N GLY A 40 -10.36 8.65 -15.76
CA GLY A 40 -11.77 8.91 -16.08
C GLY A 40 -12.75 8.25 -15.11
N LEU A 41 -12.29 7.86 -13.93
CA LEU A 41 -13.12 7.27 -12.89
C LEU A 41 -13.98 8.35 -12.23
N GLU A 42 -15.21 7.99 -11.90
CA GLU A 42 -16.25 8.92 -11.48
C GLU A 42 -15.86 9.78 -10.27
N LYS A 43 -16.53 10.94 -10.15
CA LYS A 43 -16.26 12.06 -9.24
C LYS A 43 -16.22 11.73 -7.74
N ASN A 44 -16.57 10.53 -7.32
CA ASN A 44 -16.75 10.19 -5.90
C ASN A 44 -15.58 9.40 -5.28
N GLU A 45 -14.66 8.87 -6.09
CA GLU A 45 -13.51 8.10 -5.60
C GLU A 45 -12.22 8.80 -6.00
N THR A 46 -11.53 9.41 -5.05
CA THR A 46 -10.25 10.10 -5.29
C THR A 46 -9.10 9.21 -4.91
N PHE A 47 -8.53 8.51 -5.89
CA PHE A 47 -7.24 7.85 -5.73
C PHE A 47 -6.11 8.84 -6.01
N THR A 48 -5.13 8.88 -5.16
CA THR A 48 -3.98 9.78 -5.26
C THR A 48 -2.70 9.02 -5.58
N PHE A 49 -1.64 9.70 -5.99
CA PHE A 49 -0.32 9.10 -6.20
C PHE A 49 0.25 8.43 -4.94
N PHE A 50 -0.30 8.71 -3.77
CA PHE A 50 0.05 8.00 -2.54
C PHE A 50 -0.19 6.48 -2.64
N GLN A 51 -1.18 6.02 -3.44
CA GLN A 51 -1.41 4.60 -3.69
C GLN A 51 -0.20 3.89 -4.32
N PHE A 52 0.68 4.63 -5.01
CA PHE A 52 1.89 4.12 -5.61
C PHE A 52 3.09 4.22 -4.66
N MET A 53 3.17 5.31 -3.89
CA MET A 53 4.29 5.61 -3.01
C MET A 53 4.22 4.91 -1.66
N GLY A 54 3.04 4.80 -1.06
CA GLY A 54 2.87 4.23 0.27
C GLY A 54 3.50 2.84 0.43
N PRO A 55 3.13 1.85 -0.41
CA PRO A 55 3.61 0.49 -0.23
C PRO A 55 5.13 0.33 -0.39
N ILE A 56 5.77 1.13 -1.26
CA ILE A 56 7.20 0.97 -1.57
C ILE A 56 8.12 1.30 -0.40
N GLY A 57 7.67 2.10 0.57
CA GLY A 57 8.42 2.37 1.80
C GLY A 57 8.83 1.10 2.53
N ALA A 58 7.96 0.08 2.53
CA ALA A 58 8.26 -1.20 3.14
C ALA A 58 9.34 -2.01 2.40
N GLY A 59 9.56 -1.74 1.13
CA GLY A 59 10.65 -2.32 0.35
C GLY A 59 11.99 -1.60 0.56
N ILE A 60 11.95 -0.33 0.99
CA ILE A 60 13.14 0.52 1.18
C ILE A 60 13.65 0.44 2.62
N PHE A 61 12.76 0.45 3.60
CA PHE A 61 13.13 0.38 5.03
C PHE A 61 13.10 -1.07 5.55
N ASP A 62 11.94 -1.55 5.80
CA ASP A 62 11.52 -2.89 6.19
C ASP A 62 9.97 -2.89 6.33
N PRO A 63 9.31 -4.07 6.43
CA PRO A 63 7.84 -4.13 6.47
C PRO A 63 7.21 -3.33 7.60
N PHE A 64 7.84 -3.29 8.77
CA PHE A 64 7.29 -2.61 9.95
C PHE A 64 7.39 -1.08 9.80
N LEU A 65 8.58 -0.56 9.48
CA LEU A 65 8.78 0.89 9.32
C LEU A 65 8.05 1.43 8.09
N GLY A 66 7.96 0.64 7.02
CA GLY A 66 7.16 1.01 5.85
C GLY A 66 5.67 1.10 6.17
N ALA A 67 5.12 0.13 6.90
CA ALA A 67 3.74 0.16 7.35
C ALA A 67 3.48 1.34 8.32
N PHE A 68 4.44 1.59 9.22
CA PHE A 68 4.38 2.73 10.14
C PHE A 68 4.41 4.07 9.39
N SER A 69 5.28 4.21 8.37
CA SER A 69 5.33 5.44 7.56
C SER A 69 4.01 5.70 6.82
N VAL A 70 3.39 4.65 6.30
CA VAL A 70 2.06 4.74 5.67
C VAL A 70 1.02 5.23 6.67
N LEU A 71 0.95 4.62 7.85
CA LEU A 71 0.01 5.05 8.88
C LEU A 71 0.25 6.51 9.30
N LEU A 72 1.52 6.90 9.46
CA LEU A 72 1.90 8.27 9.78
C LEU A 72 1.40 9.26 8.72
N VAL A 73 1.57 8.93 7.43
CA VAL A 73 1.12 9.77 6.31
C VAL A 73 -0.41 9.85 6.26
N GLU A 74 -1.10 8.73 6.46
CA GLU A 74 -2.57 8.71 6.50
C GLU A 74 -3.12 9.60 7.62
N VAL A 75 -2.57 9.47 8.83
CA VAL A 75 -2.96 10.29 9.99
C VAL A 75 -2.60 11.76 9.76
N ALA A 76 -1.40 12.05 9.25
CA ALA A 76 -0.99 13.43 8.95
C ALA A 76 -1.91 14.09 7.91
N ASN A 77 -2.22 13.39 6.81
CA ASN A 77 -3.14 13.89 5.80
C ASN A 77 -4.56 14.09 6.37
N PHE A 78 -5.02 13.20 7.22
CA PHE A 78 -6.29 13.34 7.92
C PHE A 78 -6.33 14.60 8.79
N LEU A 79 -5.28 14.84 9.59
CA LEU A 79 -5.18 16.03 10.46
C LEU A 79 -5.09 17.33 9.64
N ILE A 80 -4.34 17.32 8.53
CA ILE A 80 -4.22 18.49 7.64
C ILE A 80 -5.57 18.85 7.01
N LYS A 81 -6.37 17.84 6.65
CA LYS A 81 -7.71 18.07 6.08
C LYS A 81 -8.74 18.59 7.10
N GLY A 82 -8.44 18.50 8.39
CA GLY A 82 -9.35 18.97 9.45
C GLY A 82 -10.71 18.26 9.46
N THR A 83 -10.77 17.01 8.99
CA THR A 83 -12.02 16.26 8.89
C THR A 83 -12.54 15.90 10.27
N ILE A 84 -13.77 16.30 10.59
CA ILE A 84 -14.45 15.90 11.83
C ILE A 84 -15.02 14.50 11.63
N ILE A 85 -14.71 13.57 12.55
CA ILE A 85 -15.23 12.20 12.49
C ILE A 85 -16.46 12.09 13.39
N ASP A 86 -17.58 11.75 12.80
CA ASP A 86 -18.75 11.28 13.53
C ASP A 86 -18.71 9.75 13.63
N LEU A 87 -18.30 9.23 14.78
CA LEU A 87 -18.21 7.80 15.03
C LEU A 87 -19.56 7.11 15.12
N SER A 88 -20.66 7.84 15.23
CA SER A 88 -22.01 7.28 15.21
C SER A 88 -22.50 6.97 13.79
N ALA A 89 -21.84 7.56 12.78
CA ALA A 89 -22.19 7.39 11.37
C ALA A 89 -21.23 6.38 10.68
N PRO A 90 -21.75 5.52 9.77
CA PRO A 90 -20.93 4.60 8.97
C PRO A 90 -19.77 5.28 8.23
N ALA A 91 -19.99 6.50 7.73
CA ALA A 91 -18.97 7.29 7.03
C ALA A 91 -17.78 7.66 7.94
N GLY A 92 -18.03 7.97 9.21
CA GLY A 92 -16.97 8.24 10.18
C GLY A 92 -16.15 7.01 10.53
N LEU A 93 -16.81 5.86 10.73
CA LEU A 93 -16.14 4.59 10.95
C LEU A 93 -15.31 4.18 9.71
N PHE A 94 -15.84 4.41 8.51
CA PHE A 94 -15.11 4.14 7.27
C PHE A 94 -13.88 5.03 7.11
N THR A 95 -13.94 6.28 7.57
CA THR A 95 -12.79 7.19 7.57
C THR A 95 -11.62 6.60 8.36
N ILE A 96 -11.88 5.97 9.52
CA ILE A 96 -10.84 5.28 10.29
C ILE A 96 -10.41 3.99 9.59
N ALA A 97 -11.37 3.20 9.09
CA ALA A 97 -11.07 1.94 8.41
C ALA A 97 -10.17 2.14 7.19
N ARG A 98 -10.26 3.29 6.50
CA ARG A 98 -9.43 3.64 5.33
C ARG A 98 -7.93 3.80 5.64
N PHE A 99 -7.52 3.94 6.89
CA PHE A 99 -6.09 3.98 7.25
C PHE A 99 -5.40 2.62 7.04
N PHE A 100 -6.14 1.52 7.11
CA PHE A 100 -5.56 0.17 7.12
C PHE A 100 -5.25 -0.42 5.73
N PRO A 101 -6.00 -0.20 4.65
CA PRO A 101 -5.73 -0.80 3.35
C PRO A 101 -4.28 -0.62 2.90
N MET A 102 -3.75 0.60 2.98
CA MET A 102 -2.38 0.90 2.56
C MET A 102 -1.33 0.39 3.55
N VAL A 103 -1.64 0.29 4.84
CA VAL A 103 -0.78 -0.35 5.84
C VAL A 103 -0.59 -1.82 5.51
N PHE A 104 -1.67 -2.55 5.20
CA PHE A 104 -1.59 -3.95 4.81
C PHE A 104 -0.94 -4.15 3.45
N ALA A 105 -1.12 -3.22 2.51
CA ALA A 105 -0.39 -3.20 1.25
C ALA A 105 1.12 -3.08 1.47
N ALA A 106 1.55 -2.18 2.34
CA ALA A 106 2.96 -2.00 2.69
C ALA A 106 3.55 -3.28 3.33
N ILE A 107 2.84 -3.89 4.28
CA ILE A 107 3.24 -5.17 4.89
C ILE A 107 3.38 -6.25 3.81
N TYR A 108 2.41 -6.37 2.90
CA TYR A 108 2.47 -7.34 1.82
C TYR A 108 3.67 -7.08 0.88
N PHE A 109 3.91 -5.82 0.50
CA PHE A 109 5.00 -5.44 -0.38
C PHE A 109 6.38 -5.69 0.23
N GLY A 110 6.59 -5.31 1.48
CA GLY A 110 7.89 -5.40 2.15
C GLY A 110 8.23 -6.79 2.67
N SER A 111 7.23 -7.61 3.01
CA SER A 111 7.45 -8.89 3.65
C SER A 111 7.98 -9.95 2.67
N LYS A 112 9.03 -10.64 3.12
CA LYS A 112 9.59 -11.84 2.44
C LYS A 112 8.85 -13.12 2.83
N THR A 113 8.05 -13.09 3.90
CA THR A 113 7.33 -14.28 4.39
C THR A 113 6.05 -14.52 3.60
N LYS A 114 5.63 -15.79 3.57
CA LYS A 114 4.36 -16.19 2.94
C LYS A 114 3.15 -15.88 3.83
N ASN A 115 3.35 -15.54 5.08
CA ASN A 115 2.26 -15.31 6.05
C ASN A 115 1.35 -14.14 5.67
N THR A 116 1.81 -13.24 4.80
CA THR A 116 1.00 -12.12 4.32
C THR A 116 -0.24 -12.55 3.52
N VAL A 117 -0.33 -13.80 3.08
CA VAL A 117 -1.53 -14.36 2.42
C VAL A 117 -2.72 -14.47 3.38
N VAL A 118 -2.47 -14.47 4.69
CA VAL A 118 -3.54 -14.55 5.71
C VAL A 118 -4.48 -13.35 5.60
N ILE A 119 -3.96 -12.17 5.24
CA ILE A 119 -4.76 -10.94 5.10
C ILE A 119 -5.84 -11.10 4.01
N PRO A 120 -5.51 -11.38 2.74
CA PRO A 120 -6.53 -11.57 1.71
C PRO A 120 -7.42 -12.79 1.96
N LEU A 121 -6.93 -13.86 2.59
CA LEU A 121 -7.75 -15.02 2.94
C LEU A 121 -8.82 -14.68 3.98
N ILE A 122 -8.46 -13.90 5.02
CA ILE A 122 -9.44 -13.39 5.99
C ILE A 122 -10.46 -12.50 5.29
N CYS A 123 -10.01 -11.64 4.38
CA CYS A 123 -10.91 -10.76 3.62
C CYS A 123 -11.90 -11.57 2.75
N ILE A 124 -11.45 -12.63 2.07
CA ILE A 124 -12.32 -13.55 1.30
C ILE A 124 -13.37 -14.16 2.24
N ALA A 125 -12.94 -14.70 3.38
CA ALA A 125 -13.85 -15.33 4.33
C ALA A 125 -14.91 -14.34 4.85
N LEU A 126 -14.49 -13.16 5.28
CA LEU A 126 -15.39 -12.11 5.78
C LEU A 126 -16.36 -11.64 4.68
N PHE A 127 -15.88 -11.51 3.43
CA PHE A 127 -16.74 -11.10 2.34
C PHE A 127 -17.82 -12.14 2.03
N ILE A 128 -17.45 -13.42 1.96
CA ILE A 128 -18.37 -14.52 1.62
C ILE A 128 -19.38 -14.78 2.75
N ILE A 129 -18.99 -14.61 4.01
CA ILE A 129 -19.90 -14.78 5.18
C ILE A 129 -20.96 -13.68 5.21
N HIS A 130 -20.68 -12.48 4.69
CA HIS A 130 -21.65 -11.40 4.64
C HIS A 130 -22.79 -11.74 3.65
N PRO A 131 -24.09 -11.52 4.00
CA PRO A 131 -25.23 -11.91 3.16
C PRO A 131 -25.17 -11.38 1.72
N VAL A 132 -24.75 -10.12 1.54
CA VAL A 132 -24.58 -9.51 0.22
C VAL A 132 -23.32 -10.04 -0.47
N GLY A 133 -22.21 -10.14 0.26
CA GLY A 133 -20.93 -10.61 -0.28
C GLY A 133 -21.00 -12.08 -0.73
N GLY A 134 -21.72 -12.92 0.02
CA GLY A 134 -21.93 -14.33 -0.35
C GLY A 134 -22.66 -14.51 -1.68
N GLN A 135 -23.62 -13.62 -2.00
CA GLN A 135 -24.29 -13.61 -3.29
C GLN A 135 -23.41 -13.04 -4.42
N ALA A 136 -22.41 -12.25 -4.08
CA ALA A 136 -21.43 -11.67 -5.01
C ALA A 136 -20.04 -12.31 -4.87
N TRP A 137 -19.95 -13.56 -4.42
CA TRP A 137 -18.69 -14.24 -4.11
C TRP A 137 -17.63 -14.20 -5.22
N LEU A 138 -18.08 -14.15 -6.49
CA LEU A 138 -17.19 -14.02 -7.65
C LEU A 138 -16.26 -12.82 -7.56
N TYR A 139 -16.71 -11.71 -6.96
CA TYR A 139 -15.91 -10.52 -6.75
C TYR A 139 -14.68 -10.80 -5.86
N SER A 140 -14.85 -11.61 -4.82
CA SER A 140 -13.76 -11.94 -3.90
C SER A 140 -12.65 -12.80 -4.52
N LEU A 141 -12.88 -13.40 -5.69
CA LEU A 141 -11.85 -14.19 -6.41
C LEU A 141 -10.63 -13.34 -6.80
N TYR A 142 -10.78 -12.03 -6.94
CA TYR A 142 -9.64 -11.13 -7.12
C TYR A 142 -8.60 -11.27 -6.00
N TRP A 143 -9.03 -11.58 -4.78
CA TRP A 143 -8.15 -11.68 -3.63
C TRP A 143 -7.45 -13.02 -3.50
N LEU A 144 -7.74 -13.98 -4.38
CA LEU A 144 -6.90 -15.15 -4.60
C LEU A 144 -5.60 -14.79 -5.35
N ILE A 145 -5.60 -13.72 -6.15
CA ILE A 145 -4.41 -13.29 -6.89
C ILE A 145 -3.25 -12.96 -5.94
N PRO A 146 -3.38 -12.16 -4.87
CA PRO A 146 -2.29 -11.96 -3.91
C PRO A 146 -1.88 -13.25 -3.19
N VAL A 147 -2.77 -14.22 -2.99
CA VAL A 147 -2.43 -15.52 -2.42
C VAL A 147 -1.55 -16.31 -3.38
N LEU A 148 -1.84 -16.29 -4.67
CA LEU A 148 -1.04 -16.95 -5.70
C LEU A 148 0.25 -16.18 -6.00
N ALA A 149 0.20 -14.86 -6.06
CA ALA A 149 1.34 -13.98 -6.35
C ALA A 149 2.51 -14.15 -5.36
N ILE A 150 2.25 -14.68 -4.15
CA ILE A 150 3.28 -14.94 -3.15
C ILE A 150 4.39 -15.88 -3.66
N PHE A 151 4.06 -16.77 -4.60
CA PHE A 151 5.02 -17.72 -5.17
C PHE A 151 5.95 -17.07 -6.20
N TRP A 152 5.63 -15.89 -6.69
CA TRP A 152 6.40 -15.13 -7.69
C TRP A 152 6.75 -13.73 -7.22
N LYS A 153 6.87 -13.50 -5.91
CA LYS A 153 7.21 -12.17 -5.33
C LYS A 153 8.55 -11.61 -5.79
N ASP A 154 9.43 -12.41 -6.36
CA ASP A 154 10.67 -11.91 -6.97
C ASP A 154 10.41 -11.09 -8.23
N ASN A 155 9.29 -11.31 -8.90
CA ASN A 155 8.82 -10.44 -9.98
C ASN A 155 8.13 -9.22 -9.38
N LEU A 156 8.69 -8.04 -9.62
CA LEU A 156 8.19 -6.79 -9.05
C LEU A 156 6.76 -6.48 -9.46
N PHE A 157 6.40 -6.71 -10.73
CA PHE A 157 5.05 -6.43 -11.20
C PHE A 157 4.01 -7.35 -10.54
N ILE A 158 4.30 -8.66 -10.45
CA ILE A 158 3.42 -9.62 -9.76
C ILE A 158 3.28 -9.26 -8.28
N LYS A 159 4.38 -8.87 -7.63
CA LYS A 159 4.38 -8.37 -6.27
C LYS A 159 3.51 -7.12 -6.12
N SER A 160 3.58 -6.19 -7.08
CA SER A 160 2.78 -4.97 -7.10
C SER A 160 1.28 -5.26 -7.29
N VAL A 161 0.93 -6.23 -8.15
CA VAL A 161 -0.46 -6.71 -8.32
C VAL A 161 -0.98 -7.28 -7.00
N GLY A 162 -0.23 -8.15 -6.34
CA GLY A 162 -0.60 -8.70 -5.03
C GLY A 162 -0.76 -7.62 -3.96
N THR A 163 0.08 -6.59 -3.98
CA THR A 163 0.05 -5.46 -3.07
C THR A 163 -1.23 -4.64 -3.20
N THR A 164 -1.55 -4.20 -4.42
CA THR A 164 -2.75 -3.37 -4.62
C THR A 164 -4.04 -4.16 -4.38
N LEU A 165 -4.07 -5.46 -4.71
CA LEU A 165 -5.23 -6.31 -4.42
C LEU A 165 -5.37 -6.65 -2.93
N THR A 166 -4.29 -6.67 -2.16
CA THR A 166 -4.36 -6.77 -0.70
C THR A 166 -5.00 -5.51 -0.10
N ALA A 167 -4.57 -4.32 -0.52
CA ALA A 167 -5.23 -3.07 -0.10
C ALA A 167 -6.71 -3.06 -0.46
N HIS A 168 -7.03 -3.47 -1.69
CA HIS A 168 -8.39 -3.54 -2.20
C HIS A 168 -9.26 -4.51 -1.39
N ALA A 169 -8.74 -5.67 -1.01
CA ALA A 169 -9.46 -6.64 -0.18
C ALA A 169 -9.89 -6.03 1.16
N VAL A 170 -8.95 -5.39 1.86
CA VAL A 170 -9.21 -4.75 3.16
C VAL A 170 -10.22 -3.61 3.03
N GLY A 171 -10.05 -2.73 2.04
CA GLY A 171 -10.97 -1.62 1.80
C GLY A 171 -12.37 -2.07 1.41
N SER A 172 -12.49 -3.10 0.56
CA SER A 172 -13.79 -3.64 0.13
C SER A 172 -14.56 -4.30 1.28
N VAL A 173 -13.87 -5.05 2.14
CA VAL A 173 -14.51 -5.65 3.34
C VAL A 173 -15.00 -4.54 4.27
N ALA A 174 -14.19 -3.53 4.56
CA ALA A 174 -14.63 -2.40 5.38
C ALA A 174 -15.85 -1.70 4.77
N PHE A 175 -15.86 -1.48 3.46
CA PHE A 175 -16.99 -0.86 2.76
C PHE A 175 -18.26 -1.74 2.82
N LEU A 176 -18.13 -3.05 2.59
CA LEU A 176 -19.24 -4.00 2.62
C LEU A 176 -19.95 -4.02 3.98
N TYR A 177 -19.18 -3.95 5.08
CA TYR A 177 -19.74 -4.03 6.42
C TYR A 177 -20.29 -2.70 6.95
N LEU A 178 -19.87 -1.59 6.39
CA LEU A 178 -20.26 -0.26 6.86
C LEU A 178 -21.38 0.38 6.02
N PHE A 179 -21.52 -0.03 4.76
CA PHE A 179 -22.50 0.59 3.87
C PHE A 179 -23.50 -0.43 3.33
N SER A 180 -24.75 0.00 3.15
CA SER A 180 -25.77 -0.80 2.50
C SER A 180 -25.46 -0.91 1.00
N THR A 181 -25.13 -2.12 0.56
CA THR A 181 -24.80 -2.43 -0.83
C THR A 181 -25.68 -3.56 -1.36
N THR A 182 -25.64 -3.80 -2.66
CA THR A 182 -26.36 -4.90 -3.31
C THR A 182 -25.37 -5.85 -3.98
N PRO A 183 -25.72 -7.14 -4.19
CA PRO A 183 -24.86 -8.06 -4.96
C PRO A 183 -24.56 -7.55 -6.37
N ALA A 184 -25.54 -6.93 -7.04
CA ALA A 184 -25.38 -6.36 -8.37
C ALA A 184 -24.30 -5.24 -8.41
N PHE A 185 -24.23 -4.40 -7.37
CA PHE A 185 -23.19 -3.38 -7.22
C PHE A 185 -21.79 -4.02 -7.28
N TRP A 186 -21.53 -5.07 -6.49
CA TRP A 186 -20.23 -5.73 -6.45
C TRP A 186 -19.87 -6.43 -7.77
N LEU A 187 -20.85 -7.10 -8.40
CA LEU A 187 -20.61 -7.77 -9.68
C LEU A 187 -20.32 -6.78 -10.81
N ALA A 188 -20.98 -5.62 -10.80
CA ALA A 188 -20.72 -4.55 -11.77
C ALA A 188 -19.31 -3.94 -11.63
N LEU A 189 -18.72 -3.97 -10.42
CA LEU A 189 -17.36 -3.47 -10.20
C LEU A 189 -16.26 -4.40 -10.76
N ILE A 190 -16.56 -5.65 -11.10
CA ILE A 190 -15.52 -6.60 -11.55
C ILE A 190 -14.63 -6.02 -12.67
N PRO A 191 -15.15 -5.53 -13.84
CA PRO A 191 -14.29 -5.00 -14.87
C PRO A 191 -13.55 -3.71 -14.47
N VAL A 192 -14.18 -2.86 -13.64
CA VAL A 192 -13.60 -1.62 -13.15
C VAL A 192 -12.38 -1.91 -12.29
N VAL A 193 -12.53 -2.83 -11.33
CA VAL A 193 -11.45 -3.24 -10.42
C VAL A 193 -10.28 -3.87 -11.17
N ALA A 194 -10.52 -4.67 -12.21
CA ALA A 194 -9.45 -5.23 -13.02
C ALA A 194 -8.57 -4.12 -13.60
N PHE A 195 -9.19 -3.12 -14.23
CA PHE A 195 -8.49 -1.99 -14.83
C PHE A 195 -7.74 -1.14 -13.79
N GLU A 196 -8.42 -0.77 -12.68
CA GLU A 196 -7.82 0.01 -11.61
C GLU A 196 -6.61 -0.69 -10.99
N ARG A 197 -6.76 -1.96 -10.60
CA ARG A 197 -5.69 -2.67 -9.90
C ARG A 197 -4.48 -2.93 -10.79
N LEU A 198 -4.67 -3.16 -12.09
CA LEU A 198 -3.56 -3.22 -13.03
C LEU A 198 -2.86 -1.87 -13.16
N SER A 199 -3.60 -0.77 -13.28
CA SER A 199 -3.03 0.58 -13.33
C SER A 199 -2.24 0.91 -12.06
N PHE A 200 -2.75 0.53 -10.88
CA PHE A 200 -2.05 0.74 -9.62
C PHE A 200 -0.80 -0.14 -9.50
N ALA A 201 -0.85 -1.38 -9.99
CA ALA A 201 0.33 -2.25 -10.00
C ALA A 201 1.45 -1.66 -10.89
N ILE A 202 1.11 -1.08 -12.04
CA ILE A 202 2.05 -0.35 -12.89
C ILE A 202 2.64 0.84 -12.12
N GLY A 203 1.79 1.65 -11.48
CA GLY A 203 2.21 2.81 -10.71
C GLY A 203 3.16 2.45 -9.56
N ILE A 204 2.85 1.41 -8.77
CA ILE A 204 3.72 0.89 -7.70
C ILE A 204 5.07 0.42 -8.27
N THR A 205 5.02 -0.33 -9.39
CA THR A 205 6.22 -0.85 -10.05
C THR A 205 7.14 0.28 -10.49
N LEU A 206 6.60 1.26 -11.23
CA LEU A 206 7.37 2.42 -11.70
C LEU A 206 7.92 3.26 -10.55
N SER A 207 7.12 3.48 -9.51
CA SER A 207 7.53 4.22 -8.33
C SER A 207 8.66 3.53 -7.58
N TYR A 208 8.62 2.20 -7.44
CA TYR A 208 9.69 1.44 -6.79
C TYR A 208 10.98 1.48 -7.60
N VAL A 209 10.89 1.30 -8.92
CA VAL A 209 12.03 1.41 -9.84
C VAL A 209 12.63 2.82 -9.79
N GLY A 210 11.81 3.86 -9.91
CA GLY A 210 12.28 5.24 -9.85
C GLY A 210 12.96 5.57 -8.52
N MET A 211 12.36 5.14 -7.40
CA MET A 211 12.93 5.37 -6.06
C MET A 211 14.25 4.62 -5.86
N ASN A 212 14.35 3.33 -6.25
CA ASN A 212 15.61 2.59 -6.16
C ASN A 212 16.71 3.24 -7.02
N THR A 213 16.36 3.69 -8.23
CA THR A 213 17.31 4.39 -9.11
C THR A 213 17.79 5.71 -8.47
N ALA A 214 16.90 6.50 -7.91
CA ALA A 214 17.22 7.76 -7.25
C ALA A 214 18.12 7.52 -6.01
N LEU A 215 17.78 6.52 -5.19
CA LEU A 215 18.55 6.15 -4.01
C LEU A 215 19.92 5.58 -4.38
N ASP A 216 20.02 4.79 -5.45
CA ASP A 216 21.29 4.28 -5.94
C ASP A 216 22.23 5.43 -6.35
N VAL A 217 21.76 6.37 -7.17
CA VAL A 217 22.53 7.57 -7.54
C VAL A 217 22.94 8.39 -6.32
N LEU A 218 22.05 8.54 -5.34
CA LEU A 218 22.33 9.28 -4.12
C LEU A 218 23.35 8.55 -3.22
N SER A 219 23.37 7.21 -3.23
CA SER A 219 24.29 6.38 -2.44
C SER A 219 25.77 6.62 -2.75
N HIS A 220 26.06 7.13 -3.95
CA HIS A 220 27.44 7.54 -4.33
C HIS A 220 27.91 8.83 -3.65
N LYS A 221 26.99 9.61 -3.09
CA LYS A 221 27.30 10.90 -2.43
C LYS A 221 27.02 10.89 -0.94
N VAL A 222 26.09 10.06 -0.51
CA VAL A 222 25.60 10.00 0.88
C VAL A 222 25.56 8.54 1.33
N ASP A 223 26.03 8.28 2.54
CA ASP A 223 25.92 6.95 3.14
C ASP A 223 24.45 6.58 3.41
N LEU A 224 23.92 5.70 2.57
CA LEU A 224 22.56 5.14 2.63
C LEU A 224 22.52 3.69 3.17
N GLY A 225 23.58 3.23 3.86
CA GLY A 225 23.65 1.85 4.37
C GLY A 225 22.53 1.43 5.34
N CYS A 226 21.70 2.39 5.81
CA CYS A 226 20.51 2.10 6.61
C CYS A 226 19.24 1.79 5.79
N LEU A 227 19.29 1.92 4.46
CA LEU A 227 18.21 1.68 3.53
C LEU A 227 18.48 0.42 2.70
N HIS A 228 17.42 -0.23 2.27
CA HIS A 228 17.50 -1.35 1.34
C HIS A 228 17.32 -0.85 -0.10
N ILE A 229 18.43 -0.79 -0.86
CA ILE A 229 18.40 -0.44 -2.28
C ILE A 229 18.48 -1.74 -3.09
N ASP A 230 17.43 -2.04 -3.83
CA ASP A 230 17.39 -3.24 -4.66
C ASP A 230 18.05 -2.95 -6.02
N GLN A 231 19.29 -3.38 -6.15
CA GLN A 231 20.13 -3.16 -7.33
C GLN A 231 19.56 -3.75 -8.63
N ARG A 232 18.61 -4.69 -8.55
CA ARG A 232 17.93 -5.24 -9.72
C ARG A 232 17.04 -4.20 -10.42
N TYR A 233 16.63 -3.16 -9.68
CA TYR A 233 15.72 -2.12 -10.12
C TYR A 233 16.34 -0.72 -10.13
N ALA A 234 17.69 -0.63 -10.03
CA ALA A 234 18.44 0.60 -10.20
C ALA A 234 18.98 0.68 -11.64
N PHE A 235 18.39 1.52 -12.49
CA PHE A 235 18.75 1.58 -13.92
C PHE A 235 19.93 2.49 -14.25
N LEU A 236 20.15 3.52 -13.45
CA LEU A 236 21.28 4.44 -13.64
C LEU A 236 22.43 3.98 -12.73
N LYS A 237 23.08 2.88 -13.08
CA LYS A 237 24.33 2.50 -12.40
C LYS A 237 25.29 3.66 -12.52
N GLY A 238 25.52 4.39 -11.42
CA GLY A 238 26.52 5.45 -11.41
C GLY A 238 27.82 4.85 -11.95
N LYS A 239 28.38 5.49 -12.99
CA LYS A 239 29.73 5.13 -13.43
C LYS A 239 30.58 5.26 -12.18
N ALA A 240 31.11 4.13 -11.69
CA ALA A 240 32.18 4.16 -10.72
C ALA A 240 33.25 5.06 -11.34
N THR A 241 33.46 6.24 -10.76
CA THR A 241 34.60 7.08 -11.11
C THR A 241 35.81 6.25 -10.74
N ALA A 242 36.49 5.75 -11.78
CA ALA A 242 37.79 5.10 -11.68
C ALA A 242 38.82 6.06 -11.12
#